data_959fbe0e1c91d359490813362b57a8d9
#
_entry.id   959fbe0e1c91d359490813362b57a8d9
#
_cell.length_a   1.000
_cell.length_b   1.000
_cell.length_c   1.000
_cell.angle_alpha   90.00
_cell.angle_beta   90.00
_cell.angle_gamma   90.00
#
_symmetry.space_group_name_H-M   'P 1'
#
loop_
_entity.id
_entity.type
_entity.pdbx_description
1 polymer ?
#
loop_
_entity_poly.entity_id
_entity_poly.type
_entity_poly.pdbx_seq_one_letter_code
_entity_poly.pdbx_strand_id
1 'polypeptide(L)'
;MYLSRVELDPTRRSTMTALAAPQKFHGAVESAFSGERRRRLWRLDRLGEKLYLLLLSEEMPDLSGVVEQFGTGAAPESRNYDPLLARITPGSRWQFRLAANPTKSCKDAQKPAARGTVAAHCTTQYQK
;
A
#
# COMPACT_ATOMS: atom_id res chain seq x y z
N MET A 1 -3.11 -9.07 13.29
CA MET A 1 -2.78 -8.22 12.13
C MET A 1 -3.53 -6.91 12.23
N TYR A 2 -2.90 -5.81 11.91
CA TYR A 2 -3.46 -4.46 12.03
C TYR A 2 -3.57 -3.80 10.66
N LEU A 3 -4.71 -3.18 10.40
CA LEU A 3 -4.90 -2.28 9.26
C LEU A 3 -4.90 -0.86 9.80
N SER A 4 -3.94 -0.08 9.33
CA SER A 4 -3.75 1.30 9.76
C SER A 4 -3.92 2.26 8.60
N ARG A 5 -4.34 3.50 8.89
CA ARG A 5 -4.40 4.56 7.90
C ARG A 5 -3.91 5.88 8.46
N VAL A 6 -3.27 6.64 7.60
CA VAL A 6 -2.85 8.01 7.86
C VAL A 6 -3.41 8.91 6.77
N GLU A 7 -4.11 9.96 7.16
CA GLU A 7 -4.57 10.97 6.21
C GLU A 7 -3.38 11.82 5.75
N LEU A 8 -3.15 11.86 4.45
CA LEU A 8 -2.05 12.60 3.85
C LEU A 8 -2.52 13.99 3.41
N ASP A 9 -1.64 14.97 3.58
CA ASP A 9 -1.88 16.33 3.13
C ASP A 9 -1.21 16.55 1.76
N PRO A 10 -1.97 16.56 0.65
CA PRO A 10 -1.41 16.73 -0.67
C PRO A 10 -0.87 18.13 -0.94
N THR A 11 -1.17 19.10 -0.06
CA THR A 11 -0.66 20.47 -0.18
C THR A 11 0.73 20.65 0.40
N ARG A 12 1.19 19.72 1.23
CA ARG A 12 2.55 19.75 1.78
C ARG A 12 3.57 19.37 0.73
N ARG A 13 4.66 20.11 0.69
CA ARG A 13 5.75 19.87 -0.26
C ARG A 13 6.38 18.47 -0.08
N SER A 14 6.57 18.04 1.15
CA SER A 14 7.09 16.70 1.47
C SER A 14 6.19 15.59 0.93
N THR A 15 4.88 15.75 1.06
CA THR A 15 3.90 14.79 0.52
C THR A 15 3.92 14.78 -1.01
N MET A 16 3.93 15.93 -1.64
CA MET A 16 4.00 16.04 -3.10
C MET A 16 5.26 15.39 -3.66
N THR A 17 6.40 15.60 -3.01
CA THR A 17 7.67 14.98 -3.39
C THR A 17 7.61 13.45 -3.25
N ALA A 18 7.01 12.96 -2.16
CA ALA A 18 6.86 11.53 -1.93
C ALA A 18 5.86 10.88 -2.90
N LEU A 19 4.80 11.59 -3.32
CA LEU A 19 3.87 11.09 -4.33
C LEU A 19 4.55 10.89 -5.69
N ALA A 20 5.52 11.75 -6.02
CA ALA A 20 6.34 11.61 -7.22
C ALA A 20 7.41 10.53 -7.10
N ALA A 21 7.83 10.20 -5.88
CA ALA A 21 8.86 9.19 -5.60
C ALA A 21 8.40 8.28 -4.45
N PRO A 22 7.53 7.28 -4.72
CA PRO A 22 6.87 6.48 -3.68
C PRO A 22 7.80 5.74 -2.71
N GLN A 23 9.06 5.49 -3.10
CA GLN A 23 10.04 4.89 -2.19
C GLN A 23 10.28 5.72 -0.92
N LYS A 24 9.98 7.00 -0.93
CA LYS A 24 10.05 7.85 0.26
C LYS A 24 9.03 7.46 1.32
N PHE A 25 7.85 7.01 0.90
CA PHE A 25 6.88 6.41 1.81
C PHE A 25 7.38 5.09 2.38
N HIS A 26 8.07 4.30 1.59
CA HIS A 26 8.65 3.05 2.06
C HIS A 26 9.59 3.28 3.27
N GLY A 27 10.47 4.25 3.19
CA GLY A 27 11.35 4.61 4.30
C GLY A 27 10.58 5.04 5.55
N ALA A 28 9.54 5.84 5.39
CA ALA A 28 8.70 6.29 6.49
C ALA A 28 7.90 5.13 7.12
N VAL A 29 7.40 4.21 6.31
CA VAL A 29 6.71 3.00 6.80
C VAL A 29 7.67 2.10 7.58
N GLU A 30 8.87 1.88 7.07
CA GLU A 30 9.87 1.07 7.78
C GLU A 30 10.25 1.68 9.13
N SER A 31 10.33 3.00 9.22
CA SER A 31 10.65 3.70 10.47
C SER A 31 9.54 3.64 11.52
N ALA A 32 8.32 3.25 11.14
CA ALA A 32 7.20 3.05 12.07
C ALA A 32 7.34 1.80 12.95
N PHE A 33 8.37 1.00 12.72
CA PHE A 33 8.60 -0.26 13.42
C PHE A 33 10.02 -0.29 13.98
N SER A 34 10.15 -0.80 15.20
CA SER A 34 11.44 -0.88 15.90
C SER A 34 12.04 -2.29 15.92
N GLY A 35 11.31 -3.30 15.44
CA GLY A 35 11.73 -4.70 15.48
C GLY A 35 12.45 -5.17 14.23
N GLU A 36 12.56 -6.49 14.10
CA GLU A 36 13.11 -7.12 12.92
C GLU A 36 12.35 -6.72 11.65
N ARG A 37 13.09 -6.67 10.55
CA ARG A 37 12.50 -6.35 9.26
C ARG A 37 11.54 -7.46 8.84
N ARG A 38 10.25 -7.16 8.81
CA ARG A 38 9.18 -8.06 8.37
C ARG A 38 8.52 -7.51 7.13
N ARG A 39 7.85 -8.37 6.38
CA ARG A 39 7.06 -7.94 5.23
C ARG A 39 5.85 -7.15 5.71
N ARG A 40 5.75 -5.93 5.23
CA ARG A 40 4.62 -5.03 5.47
C ARG A 40 4.06 -4.59 4.14
N LEU A 41 2.74 -4.54 4.05
CA LEU A 41 2.04 -4.12 2.84
C LEU A 41 1.49 -2.72 3.05
N TRP A 42 1.73 -1.84 2.12
CA TRP A 42 1.19 -0.50 2.17
C TRP A 42 0.80 -0.04 0.77
N ARG A 43 -0.14 0.90 0.72
CA ARG A 43 -0.54 1.55 -0.52
C ARG A 43 -1.11 2.93 -0.26
N LEU A 44 -1.15 3.73 -1.30
CA LEU A 44 -1.86 5.01 -1.32
C LEU A 44 -3.25 4.78 -1.90
N ASP A 45 -4.26 5.37 -1.26
CA ASP A 45 -5.64 5.23 -1.72
C ASP A 45 -6.44 6.51 -1.45
N ARG A 46 -7.37 6.81 -2.35
CA ARG A 46 -8.36 7.85 -2.13
C ARG A 46 -9.64 7.23 -1.60
N LEU A 47 -10.07 7.71 -0.44
CA LEU A 47 -11.34 7.34 0.15
C LEU A 47 -12.19 8.63 0.25
N GLY A 48 -13.17 8.74 -0.63
CA GLY A 48 -13.87 10.00 -0.83
C GLY A 48 -12.94 11.07 -1.43
N GLU A 49 -12.87 12.22 -0.80
CA GLU A 49 -11.99 13.33 -1.23
C GLU A 49 -10.62 13.33 -0.55
N LYS A 50 -10.40 12.40 0.38
CA LYS A 50 -9.19 12.33 1.19
C LYS A 50 -8.22 11.31 0.65
N LEU A 51 -6.92 11.62 0.77
CA LEU A 51 -5.84 10.73 0.40
C LEU A 51 -5.28 10.07 1.66
N TYR A 52 -5.12 8.75 1.63
CA TYR A 52 -4.61 7.96 2.75
C TYR A 52 -3.42 7.11 2.36
N LEU A 53 -2.51 6.94 3.32
CA LEU A 53 -1.57 5.82 3.34
C LEU A 53 -2.22 4.71 4.14
N LEU A 54 -2.43 3.56 3.51
CA LEU A 54 -2.94 2.34 4.15
C LEU A 54 -1.78 1.39 4.40
N LEU A 55 -1.74 0.83 5.59
CA LEU A 55 -0.67 -0.07 6.02
C LEU A 55 -1.26 -1.32 6.67
N LEU A 56 -0.82 -2.48 6.21
CA LEU A 56 -1.15 -3.77 6.81
C LEU A 56 0.10 -4.35 7.45
N SER A 57 0.04 -4.67 8.74
CA SER A 57 1.19 -5.15 9.51
C SER A 57 0.77 -6.13 10.61
N GLU A 58 1.67 -7.02 10.99
CA GLU A 58 1.46 -7.92 12.12
C GLU A 58 1.56 -7.19 13.46
N GLU A 59 2.40 -6.16 13.52
CA GLU A 59 2.65 -5.37 14.71
C GLU A 59 1.93 -4.02 14.63
N MET A 60 1.58 -3.46 15.79
CA MET A 60 1.04 -2.10 15.87
C MET A 60 2.12 -1.10 15.47
N PRO A 61 1.92 -0.31 14.40
CA PRO A 61 2.91 0.67 13.97
C PRO A 61 2.86 1.95 14.82
N ASP A 62 4.00 2.59 14.96
CA ASP A 62 4.09 3.97 15.42
C ASP A 62 4.11 4.89 14.19
N LEU A 63 2.97 5.45 13.84
CA LEU A 63 2.79 6.27 12.65
C LEU A 63 2.99 7.76 12.88
N SER A 64 3.48 8.16 14.05
CA SER A 64 3.73 9.58 14.38
C SER A 64 4.68 10.24 13.40
N GLY A 65 5.73 9.55 12.97
CA GLY A 65 6.68 10.06 11.98
C GLY A 65 6.06 10.26 10.58
N VAL A 66 5.15 9.37 10.18
CA VAL A 66 4.42 9.52 8.91
C VAL A 66 3.48 10.71 8.96
N VAL A 67 2.76 10.90 10.06
CA VAL A 67 1.89 12.06 10.28
C VAL A 67 2.68 13.35 10.25
N GLU A 68 3.83 13.37 10.93
CA GLU A 68 4.70 14.55 11.00
C GLU A 68 5.23 14.96 9.62
N GLN A 69 5.62 13.99 8.80
CA GLN A 69 6.21 14.25 7.49
C GLN A 69 5.18 14.53 6.40
N PHE A 70 4.07 13.81 6.38
CA PHE A 70 3.14 13.78 5.25
C PHE A 70 1.67 14.03 5.62
N GLY A 71 1.34 14.01 6.89
CA GLY A 71 -0.04 14.03 7.35
C GLY A 71 -0.68 15.42 7.40
N THR A 72 -1.99 15.43 7.59
CA THR A 72 -2.78 16.64 7.81
C THR A 72 -2.75 17.12 9.27
N GLY A 73 -2.16 16.33 10.17
CA GLY A 73 -2.25 16.52 11.61
C GLY A 73 -3.35 15.68 12.28
N ALA A 74 -4.22 15.05 11.50
CA ALA A 74 -5.18 14.10 12.04
C ALA A 74 -4.45 12.87 12.61
N ALA A 75 -4.94 12.35 13.74
CA ALA A 75 -4.36 11.17 14.38
C ALA A 75 -4.46 9.96 13.45
N PRO A 76 -3.41 9.10 13.40
CA PRO A 76 -3.50 7.85 12.66
C PRO A 76 -4.51 6.91 13.30
N GLU A 77 -5.17 6.10 12.50
CA GLU A 77 -6.13 5.11 12.96
C GLU A 77 -5.61 3.71 12.67
N SER A 78 -5.79 2.81 13.64
CA SER A 78 -5.44 1.40 13.49
C SER A 78 -6.58 0.53 13.98
N ARG A 79 -6.86 -0.54 13.26
CA ARG A 79 -7.89 -1.52 13.62
C ARG A 79 -7.33 -2.93 13.53
N ASN A 80 -7.82 -3.80 14.40
CA ASN A 80 -7.53 -5.21 14.28
C ASN A 80 -8.20 -5.77 13.02
N TYR A 81 -7.40 -6.39 12.15
CA TYR A 81 -7.84 -6.94 10.87
C TYR A 81 -8.26 -8.42 10.95
N ASP A 82 -7.92 -9.11 12.04
CA ASP A 82 -8.22 -10.54 12.22
C ASP A 82 -9.71 -10.88 12.14
N PRO A 83 -10.65 -10.07 12.70
CA PRO A 83 -12.07 -10.35 12.53
C PRO A 83 -12.52 -10.39 11.07
N LEU A 84 -11.98 -9.54 10.21
CA LEU A 84 -12.28 -9.58 8.79
C LEU A 84 -11.69 -10.82 8.13
N LEU A 85 -10.43 -11.16 8.44
CA LEU A 85 -9.77 -12.34 7.90
C LEU A 85 -10.50 -13.63 8.27
N ALA A 86 -11.05 -13.71 9.48
CA ALA A 86 -11.82 -14.87 9.95
C ALA A 86 -13.12 -15.07 9.15
N ARG A 87 -13.65 -14.03 8.51
CA ARG A 87 -14.86 -14.10 7.67
C ARG A 87 -14.56 -14.61 6.25
N ILE A 88 -13.31 -14.61 5.85
CA ILE A 88 -12.87 -15.10 4.53
C ILE A 88 -12.71 -16.61 4.65
N THR A 89 -13.71 -17.35 4.22
CA THR A 89 -13.76 -18.81 4.30
C THR A 89 -13.97 -19.41 2.91
N PRO A 90 -13.66 -20.71 2.70
CA PRO A 90 -13.95 -21.37 1.44
C PRO A 90 -15.43 -21.22 1.07
N GLY A 91 -15.69 -20.81 -0.18
CA GLY A 91 -17.04 -20.56 -0.68
C GLY A 91 -17.60 -19.16 -0.37
N SER A 92 -16.94 -18.36 0.45
CA SER A 92 -17.34 -16.96 0.67
C SER A 92 -17.10 -16.13 -0.60
N ARG A 93 -17.94 -15.11 -0.81
CA ARG A 93 -17.82 -14.20 -1.94
C ARG A 93 -17.51 -12.80 -1.44
N TRP A 94 -16.54 -12.14 -2.09
CA TRP A 94 -16.07 -10.82 -1.71
C TRP A 94 -15.92 -9.93 -2.94
N GLN A 95 -16.30 -8.68 -2.78
CA GLN A 95 -15.99 -7.65 -3.75
C GLN A 95 -14.73 -6.93 -3.30
N PHE A 96 -13.75 -6.77 -4.18
CA PHE A 96 -12.51 -6.10 -3.86
C PHE A 96 -12.07 -5.20 -5.00
N ARG A 97 -11.22 -4.23 -4.66
CA ARG A 97 -10.55 -3.36 -5.62
C ARG A 97 -9.05 -3.63 -5.53
N LEU A 98 -8.45 -3.91 -6.66
CA LEU A 98 -7.02 -4.21 -6.75
C LEU A 98 -6.33 -3.19 -7.64
N ALA A 99 -5.28 -2.55 -7.11
CA ALA A 99 -4.28 -1.84 -7.91
C ALA A 99 -3.07 -2.76 -8.03
N ALA A 100 -2.76 -3.19 -9.24
CA ALA A 100 -1.69 -4.13 -9.49
C ALA A 100 -0.82 -3.66 -10.65
N ASN A 101 0.45 -4.03 -10.59
CA ASN A 101 1.41 -3.86 -11.67
C ASN A 101 1.75 -5.25 -12.21
N PRO A 102 0.92 -5.80 -13.11
CA PRO A 102 1.10 -7.16 -13.59
C PRO A 102 2.38 -7.28 -14.41
N THR A 103 3.17 -8.27 -14.10
CA THR A 103 4.40 -8.56 -14.79
C THR A 103 4.32 -9.92 -15.46
N LYS A 104 4.94 -10.05 -16.62
CA LYS A 104 5.02 -11.30 -17.36
C LYS A 104 6.47 -11.69 -17.56
N SER A 105 6.80 -12.94 -17.23
CA SER A 105 8.10 -13.52 -17.58
C SER A 105 8.12 -13.81 -19.08
N CYS A 106 8.96 -13.10 -19.82
CA CYS A 106 9.20 -13.40 -21.24
C CYS A 106 10.26 -14.50 -21.35
N LYS A 107 9.87 -15.66 -21.89
CA LYS A 107 10.81 -16.76 -22.17
C LYS A 107 11.51 -16.64 -23.52
N ASP A 108 11.18 -15.63 -24.33
CA ASP A 108 11.82 -15.41 -25.62
C ASP A 108 13.23 -14.87 -25.42
N ALA A 109 14.20 -15.70 -25.83
CA ALA A 109 15.63 -15.40 -25.73
C ALA A 109 16.09 -14.21 -26.59
N GLN A 110 15.23 -13.62 -27.42
CA GLN A 110 15.59 -12.57 -28.37
C GLN A 110 15.59 -11.17 -27.78
N LYS A 111 14.97 -10.94 -26.62
CA LYS A 111 15.08 -9.68 -25.87
C LYS A 111 15.07 -10.02 -24.41
N PRO A 112 16.17 -9.80 -23.68
CA PRO A 112 16.11 -9.78 -22.23
C PRO A 112 15.24 -8.59 -21.83
N ALA A 113 13.93 -8.80 -21.82
CA ALA A 113 13.03 -7.86 -21.20
C ALA A 113 13.45 -7.75 -19.74
N ALA A 114 13.64 -6.53 -19.26
CA ALA A 114 13.88 -6.32 -17.85
C ALA A 114 12.81 -7.07 -17.05
N ARG A 115 13.22 -7.81 -16.02
CA ARG A 115 12.28 -8.47 -15.11
C ARG A 115 11.26 -7.43 -14.64
N GLY A 116 9.99 -7.72 -14.80
CA GLY A 116 8.94 -6.83 -14.38
C GLY A 116 8.34 -5.95 -15.46
N THR A 117 8.56 -6.27 -16.74
CA THR A 117 7.87 -5.57 -17.82
C THR A 117 6.36 -5.78 -17.72
N VAL A 118 5.61 -4.68 -17.62
CA VAL A 118 4.16 -4.70 -17.52
C VAL A 118 3.55 -5.22 -18.82
N ALA A 119 2.73 -6.27 -18.73
CA ALA A 119 1.98 -6.77 -19.87
C ALA A 119 0.65 -5.99 -19.99
N ALA A 120 0.55 -5.15 -21.01
CA ALA A 120 -0.60 -4.26 -21.21
C ALA A 120 -1.95 -4.98 -21.32
N HIS A 121 -1.96 -6.23 -21.78
CA HIS A 121 -3.19 -7.02 -21.93
C HIS A 121 -3.70 -7.64 -20.61
N CYS A 122 -2.89 -7.64 -19.56
CA CYS A 122 -3.31 -8.12 -18.24
C CYS A 122 -4.25 -7.15 -17.53
N THR A 123 -4.27 -5.88 -17.93
CA THR A 123 -5.13 -4.87 -17.32
C THR A 123 -6.62 -5.14 -17.52
N THR A 124 -7.00 -5.79 -18.62
CA THR A 124 -8.40 -6.07 -18.93
C THR A 124 -9.00 -7.20 -18.10
N GLN A 125 -8.19 -8.10 -17.59
CA GLN A 125 -8.67 -9.24 -16.78
C GLN A 125 -9.01 -8.88 -15.34
N TYR A 126 -8.46 -7.79 -14.83
CA TYR A 126 -8.66 -7.36 -13.44
C TYR A 126 -9.75 -6.29 -13.28
N GLN A 127 -10.30 -5.78 -14.38
CA GLN A 127 -11.40 -4.81 -14.36
C GLN A 127 -12.79 -5.45 -14.29
N LYS A 128 -12.86 -6.75 -14.32
CA LYS A 128 -14.13 -7.48 -14.18
C LYS A 128 -14.36 -7.79 -12.68
#